data_26916ad5c9642f7a3f81ed4bfc60360f
#
_entry.id   26916ad5c9642f7a3f81ed4bfc60360f
#
_cell.length_a   1.000
_cell.length_b   1.000
_cell.length_c   1.000
_cell.angle_alpha   90.00
_cell.angle_beta   90.00
_cell.angle_gamma   90.00
#
_symmetry.space_group_name_H-M   'P 1'
#
loop_
_entity.id
_entity.type
_entity.pdbx_description
1 polymer ?
#
loop_
_entity_poly.entity_id
_entity_poly.type
_entity_poly.pdbx_seq_one_letter_code
_entity_poly.pdbx_strand_id
1 'polypeptide(L)'
;MNMKYVLSVINNLRDEWYKPPSCYYHRKRIEFEYQSYARSAIDEICFYLMEHENENPITAVENFRHMVDCFACETKNGDANFMFSVYYDVASDVLDVLLGMQ
;
A
#
# COMPACT_ATOMS: atom_id res chain seq x y z
N MET A 1 7.02 -10.88 -15.57
CA MET A 1 6.35 -9.56 -15.45
C MET A 1 7.35 -8.44 -15.65
N ASN A 2 7.00 -7.45 -16.46
CA ASN A 2 7.83 -6.26 -16.65
C ASN A 2 7.63 -5.32 -15.46
N MET A 3 8.70 -5.00 -14.75
CA MET A 3 8.65 -4.15 -13.55
C MET A 3 8.06 -2.77 -13.84
N LYS A 4 8.42 -2.18 -14.98
CA LYS A 4 7.90 -0.87 -15.39
C LYS A 4 6.37 -0.89 -15.55
N TYR A 5 5.84 -1.95 -16.13
CA TYR A 5 4.40 -2.14 -16.27
C TYR A 5 3.72 -2.34 -14.92
N VAL A 6 4.33 -3.14 -14.05
CA VAL A 6 3.83 -3.39 -12.69
C VAL A 6 3.73 -2.07 -11.92
N LEU A 7 4.78 -1.26 -11.95
CA LEU A 7 4.79 0.04 -11.27
C LEU A 7 3.72 0.97 -11.82
N SER A 8 3.50 0.96 -13.13
CA SER A 8 2.45 1.76 -13.77
C SER A 8 1.06 1.35 -13.27
N VAL A 9 0.80 0.05 -13.19
CA VAL A 9 -0.49 -0.47 -12.70
C VAL A 9 -0.72 -0.07 -11.26
N ILE A 10 0.30 -0.20 -10.41
CA ILE A 10 0.20 0.16 -8.99
C ILE A 10 -0.05 1.66 -8.83
N ASN A 11 0.63 2.50 -9.60
CA ASN A 11 0.41 3.94 -9.55
C ASN A 11 -1.00 4.33 -10.02
N ASN A 12 -1.57 3.61 -10.97
CA ASN A 12 -2.95 3.82 -11.38
C ASN A 12 -3.93 3.54 -10.26
N LEU A 13 -3.68 2.51 -9.44
CA LEU A 13 -4.49 2.24 -8.25
C LEU A 13 -4.51 3.43 -7.29
N ARG A 14 -3.37 4.07 -7.13
CA ARG A 14 -3.27 5.26 -6.29
C ARG A 14 -4.24 6.35 -6.76
N ASP A 15 -4.32 6.58 -8.04
CA ASP A 15 -5.17 7.63 -8.62
C ASP A 15 -6.64 7.26 -8.63
N GLU A 16 -6.96 5.99 -8.84
CA GLU A 16 -8.35 5.53 -8.97
C GLU A 16 -9.03 5.24 -7.64
N TRP A 17 -8.31 4.59 -6.72
CA TRP A 17 -8.91 4.04 -5.50
C TRP A 17 -8.63 4.89 -4.26
N TYR A 18 -7.51 5.59 -4.23
CA TYR A 18 -7.06 6.29 -3.03
C TYR A 18 -7.00 7.79 -3.25
N LYS A 19 -8.11 8.35 -3.74
CA LYS A 19 -8.23 9.80 -3.94
C LYS A 19 -8.49 10.50 -2.62
N PRO A 20 -7.95 11.72 -2.42
CA PRO A 20 -8.29 12.47 -1.22
C PRO A 20 -9.77 12.83 -1.23
N PRO A 21 -10.43 12.81 -0.05
CA PRO A 21 -11.83 13.20 0.04
C PRO A 21 -12.03 14.66 -0.38
N SER A 22 -13.13 14.92 -1.08
CA SER A 22 -13.41 16.23 -1.66
C SER A 22 -13.99 17.23 -0.65
N CYS A 23 -14.40 16.79 0.53
CA CYS A 23 -14.96 17.67 1.53
C CYS A 23 -14.68 17.16 2.94
N TYR A 24 -14.67 18.11 3.89
CA TYR A 24 -14.35 17.90 5.28
C TYR A 24 -15.58 17.82 6.15
N TYR A 25 -15.85 16.61 6.71
CA TYR A 25 -16.79 16.45 7.81
C TYR A 25 -16.07 15.73 8.95
N HIS A 26 -16.41 16.03 10.17
CA HIS A 26 -15.79 15.42 11.35
C HIS A 26 -15.75 13.88 11.28
N ARG A 27 -16.83 13.29 10.81
CA ARG A 27 -16.94 11.84 10.67
C ARG A 27 -16.03 11.27 9.58
N LYS A 28 -15.48 12.12 8.70
CA LYS A 28 -14.62 11.70 7.59
C LYS A 28 -13.14 11.88 7.86
N ARG A 29 -12.78 12.27 9.06
CA ARG A 29 -11.37 12.42 9.44
C ARG A 29 -10.61 11.11 9.32
N ILE A 30 -11.20 10.02 9.77
CA ILE A 30 -10.59 8.68 9.68
C ILE A 30 -10.44 8.28 8.20
N GLU A 31 -11.45 8.58 7.40
CA GLU A 31 -11.39 8.34 5.95
C GLU A 31 -10.26 9.12 5.29
N PHE A 32 -10.08 10.37 5.67
CA PHE A 32 -9.00 11.21 5.15
C PHE A 32 -7.64 10.64 5.55
N GLU A 33 -7.47 10.28 6.81
CA GLU A 33 -6.23 9.67 7.30
C GLU A 33 -5.95 8.35 6.60
N TYR A 34 -6.97 7.52 6.42
CA TYR A 34 -6.85 6.26 5.68
C TYR A 34 -6.37 6.52 4.26
N GLN A 35 -7.00 7.44 3.55
CA GLN A 35 -6.64 7.77 2.18
C GLN A 35 -5.20 8.29 2.08
N SER A 36 -4.79 9.13 3.02
CA SER A 36 -3.43 9.66 3.07
C SER A 36 -2.41 8.54 3.28
N TYR A 37 -2.66 7.66 4.23
CA TYR A 37 -1.79 6.51 4.49
C TYR A 37 -1.80 5.51 3.32
N ALA A 38 -2.94 5.34 2.68
CA ALA A 38 -3.04 4.44 1.52
C ALA A 38 -2.17 4.93 0.35
N ARG A 39 -2.18 6.24 0.08
CA ARG A 39 -1.30 6.80 -0.95
C ARG A 39 0.18 6.64 -0.59
N SER A 40 0.52 6.87 0.68
CA SER A 40 1.89 6.64 1.16
C SER A 40 2.28 5.17 1.02
N ALA A 41 1.36 4.26 1.30
CA ALA A 41 1.60 2.83 1.14
C ALA A 41 1.92 2.47 -0.30
N ILE A 42 1.19 3.02 -1.26
CA ILE A 42 1.47 2.80 -2.69
C ILE A 42 2.88 3.28 -3.04
N ASP A 43 3.26 4.47 -2.58
CA ASP A 43 4.60 5.02 -2.81
C ASP A 43 5.69 4.11 -2.20
N GLU A 44 5.46 3.63 -0.98
CA GLU A 44 6.42 2.74 -0.30
C GLU A 44 6.53 1.39 -1.00
N ILE A 45 5.42 0.84 -1.48
CA ILE A 45 5.42 -0.43 -2.23
C ILE A 45 6.19 -0.25 -3.53
N CYS A 46 5.98 0.83 -4.25
CA CYS A 46 6.72 1.11 -5.48
C CYS A 46 8.22 1.23 -5.20
N PHE A 47 8.59 1.92 -4.13
CA PHE A 47 9.99 2.05 -3.71
C PHE A 47 10.60 0.69 -3.40
N TYR A 48 9.88 -0.13 -2.64
CA TYR A 48 10.34 -1.47 -2.28
C TYR A 48 10.55 -2.33 -3.51
N LEU A 49 9.63 -2.27 -4.48
CA LEU A 49 9.75 -3.02 -5.73
C LEU A 49 10.96 -2.56 -6.54
N MET A 50 11.24 -1.26 -6.58
CA MET A 50 12.39 -0.74 -7.28
C MET A 50 13.71 -1.21 -6.65
N GLU A 51 13.76 -1.29 -5.33
CA GLU A 51 14.93 -1.80 -4.60
C GLU A 51 15.11 -3.31 -4.75
N HIS A 52 14.05 -4.02 -5.11
CA HIS A 52 14.04 -5.49 -5.24
C HIS A 52 13.65 -5.90 -6.68
N GLU A 53 14.18 -5.18 -7.66
CA GLU A 53 13.81 -5.38 -9.08
C GLU A 53 14.14 -6.76 -9.62
N ASN A 54 15.09 -7.47 -8.99
CA ASN A 54 15.49 -8.82 -9.39
C ASN A 54 14.58 -9.91 -8.82
N GLU A 55 13.65 -9.54 -7.93
CA GLU A 55 12.69 -10.47 -7.35
C GLU A 55 11.38 -10.45 -8.15
N ASN A 56 10.63 -11.54 -8.04
CA ASN A 56 9.27 -11.57 -8.57
C ASN A 56 8.42 -10.51 -7.84
N PRO A 57 7.69 -9.64 -8.55
CA PRO A 57 6.91 -8.58 -7.90
C PRO A 57 5.91 -9.10 -6.87
N ILE A 58 5.28 -10.24 -7.12
CA ILE A 58 4.33 -10.84 -6.19
C ILE A 58 5.03 -11.22 -4.89
N THR A 59 6.18 -11.88 -4.99
CA THR A 59 6.99 -12.25 -3.83
C THR A 59 7.46 -11.01 -3.06
N ALA A 60 7.89 -9.99 -3.78
CA ALA A 60 8.34 -8.73 -3.16
C ALA A 60 7.22 -8.05 -2.38
N VAL A 61 6.00 -7.97 -2.93
CA VAL A 61 4.87 -7.38 -2.22
C VAL A 61 4.44 -8.24 -1.04
N GLU A 62 4.50 -9.56 -1.15
CA GLU A 62 4.23 -10.45 -0.01
C GLU A 62 5.23 -10.20 1.12
N ASN A 63 6.49 -10.02 0.81
CA ASN A 63 7.54 -9.73 1.79
C ASN A 63 7.31 -8.35 2.43
N PHE A 64 6.92 -7.37 1.64
CA PHE A 64 6.56 -6.04 2.14
C PHE A 64 5.39 -6.15 3.14
N ARG A 65 4.35 -6.87 2.77
CA ARG A 65 3.17 -7.06 3.62
C ARG A 65 3.55 -7.73 4.94
N HIS A 66 4.38 -8.75 4.89
CA HIS A 66 4.86 -9.44 6.09
C HIS A 66 5.66 -8.51 6.99
N MET A 67 6.56 -7.71 6.42
CA MET A 67 7.36 -6.74 7.16
C MET A 67 6.49 -5.73 7.89
N VAL A 68 5.47 -5.21 7.20
CA VAL A 68 4.52 -4.26 7.77
C VAL A 68 3.72 -4.89 8.91
N ASP A 69 3.31 -6.14 8.75
CA ASP A 69 2.59 -6.88 9.79
C ASP A 69 3.45 -7.03 11.05
N CYS A 70 4.72 -7.34 10.88
CA CYS A 70 5.66 -7.41 12.01
C CYS A 70 5.78 -6.07 12.74
N PHE A 71 5.90 -4.97 11.99
CA PHE A 71 5.95 -3.63 12.58
C PHE A 71 4.67 -3.29 13.32
N ALA A 72 3.52 -3.66 12.78
CA ALA A 72 2.23 -3.44 13.42
C ALA A 72 2.13 -4.18 14.76
N CYS A 73 2.65 -5.39 14.82
CA CYS A 73 2.65 -6.19 16.04
C CYS A 73 3.61 -5.63 17.10
N GLU A 74 4.70 -5.02 16.69
CA GLU A 74 5.73 -4.50 17.59
C GLU A 74 5.43 -3.11 18.13
N THR A 75 4.67 -2.30 17.39
CA THR A 75 4.43 -0.92 17.79
C THR A 75 3.31 -0.80 18.81
N LYS A 76 3.52 0.06 19.80
CA LYS A 76 2.53 0.38 20.82
C LYS A 76 1.86 1.74 20.58
N ASN A 77 2.31 2.46 19.56
CA ASN A 77 1.75 3.75 19.18
C ASN A 77 0.50 3.53 18.32
N GLY A 78 -0.65 4.02 18.77
CA GLY A 78 -1.93 3.81 18.10
C GLY A 78 -1.98 4.38 16.68
N ASP A 79 -1.39 5.56 16.47
CA ASP A 79 -1.37 6.19 15.14
C ASP A 79 -0.49 5.41 14.18
N ALA A 80 0.68 4.98 14.64
CA ALA A 80 1.58 4.15 13.84
C ALA A 80 0.95 2.79 13.55
N ASN A 81 0.27 2.20 14.52
CA ASN A 81 -0.43 0.93 14.36
C ASN A 81 -1.52 1.05 13.28
N PHE A 82 -2.29 2.14 13.30
CA PHE A 82 -3.30 2.41 12.28
C PHE A 82 -2.64 2.55 10.89
N MET A 83 -1.55 3.28 10.80
CA MET A 83 -0.82 3.44 9.54
C MET A 83 -0.36 2.09 8.98
N PHE A 84 0.24 1.24 9.80
CA PHE A 84 0.69 -0.08 9.36
C PHE A 84 -0.47 -0.99 8.98
N SER A 85 -1.62 -0.87 9.64
CA SER A 85 -2.83 -1.61 9.24
C SER A 85 -3.30 -1.21 7.84
N VAL A 86 -3.25 0.10 7.53
CA VAL A 86 -3.60 0.60 6.20
C VAL A 86 -2.60 0.09 5.17
N TYR A 87 -1.31 0.12 5.49
CA TYR A 87 -0.26 -0.40 4.60
C TYR A 87 -0.47 -1.88 4.29
N TYR A 88 -0.86 -2.66 5.30
CA TYR A 88 -1.16 -4.08 5.13
C TYR A 88 -2.35 -4.28 4.17
N ASP A 89 -3.42 -3.52 4.36
CA ASP A 89 -4.61 -3.59 3.51
C ASP A 89 -4.27 -3.25 2.06
N VAL A 90 -3.50 -2.18 1.85
CA VAL A 90 -3.10 -1.75 0.50
C VAL A 90 -2.19 -2.79 -0.15
N ALA A 91 -1.26 -3.36 0.60
CA ALA A 91 -0.40 -4.42 0.08
C ALA A 91 -1.22 -5.64 -0.35
N SER A 92 -2.27 -5.97 0.40
CA SER A 92 -3.19 -7.05 0.04
C SER A 92 -3.95 -6.75 -1.25
N ASP A 93 -4.42 -5.50 -1.42
CA ASP A 93 -5.09 -5.07 -2.64
C ASP A 93 -4.15 -5.14 -3.85
N VAL A 94 -2.92 -4.69 -3.67
CA VAL A 94 -1.89 -4.76 -4.73
C VAL A 94 -1.62 -6.22 -5.11
N LEU A 95 -1.52 -7.10 -4.12
CA LEU A 95 -1.32 -8.54 -4.39
C LEU A 95 -2.46 -9.12 -5.22
N ASP A 96 -3.70 -8.78 -4.89
CA ASP A 96 -4.86 -9.25 -5.65
C ASP A 96 -4.78 -8.82 -7.11
N VAL A 97 -4.38 -7.57 -7.35
CA VAL A 97 -4.22 -7.04 -8.71
C VAL A 97 -3.10 -7.78 -9.45
N LEU A 98 -1.95 -7.97 -8.81
CA LEU A 98 -0.81 -8.64 -9.43
C LEU A 98 -1.13 -10.12 -9.74
N LEU A 99 -1.84 -10.79 -8.85
CA LEU A 99 -2.28 -12.18 -9.07
C LEU A 99 -3.24 -12.26 -10.25
N GLY A 100 -4.09 -11.25 -10.43
CA GLY A 100 -5.00 -11.18 -11.57
C GLY A 100 -4.32 -10.92 -12.90
N MET A 101 -3.07 -10.46 -12.90
CA MET A 101 -2.29 -10.17 -14.10
C MET A 101 -1.54 -11.40 -14.64
N GLN A 102 -1.49 -12.46 -13.87
CA GLN A 102 -0.79 -13.71 -14.28
C GLN A 102 -1.56 -14.48 -15.32
#